data_4f78419796b2449605329ac74863f3b3
#
_entry.id   4f78419796b2449605329ac74863f3b3
#
_cell.length_a   1.000
_cell.length_b   1.000
_cell.length_c   1.000
_cell.angle_alpha   90.00
_cell.angle_beta   90.00
_cell.angle_gamma   90.00
#
_symmetry.space_group_name_H-M   'P 1'
#
loop_
_entity.id
_entity.type
_entity.pdbx_description
1 polymer ?
#
loop_
_entity_poly.entity_id
_entity_poly.type
_entity_poly.pdbx_seq_one_letter_code
_entity_poly.pdbx_strand_id
1 'polypeptide(L)'
;MSKNTLVLDNPILINGETVKELTYDAQEITGALFSTACAKAAASEKSVGMKVKETDYNLHFYLGMAAVIAVNPRIAFEDLERVKGFDILDLSNIGTFFIIRKSAEPSEENNSEEQPETIPATSM
;
A
#
# COMPACT_ATOMS: atom_id res chain seq x y z
N MET A 1 5.28 -0.85 17.97
CA MET A 1 4.79 -1.51 16.93
C MET A 1 3.33 -1.36 16.74
N SER A 2 2.90 -1.04 15.66
CA SER A 2 1.52 -0.83 15.50
C SER A 2 1.00 -1.65 14.39
N LYS A 3 0.21 -2.59 14.74
CA LYS A 3 -0.54 -3.35 13.83
C LYS A 3 -1.93 -2.81 13.82
N ASN A 4 -2.44 -2.56 12.67
CA ASN A 4 -3.79 -2.05 12.52
C ASN A 4 -4.69 -3.14 11.99
N THR A 5 -5.99 -2.94 12.12
CA THR A 5 -6.98 -3.91 11.67
C THR A 5 -7.93 -3.24 10.69
N LEU A 6 -8.14 -3.91 9.57
CA LEU A 6 -9.13 -3.49 8.58
C LEU A 6 -10.32 -4.44 8.68
N VAL A 7 -11.50 -3.91 8.96
CA VAL A 7 -12.71 -4.72 8.99
C VAL A 7 -13.33 -4.71 7.61
N LEU A 8 -13.54 -5.90 7.04
CA LEU A 8 -14.08 -6.02 5.69
C LEU A 8 -15.60 -5.91 5.71
N ASP A 9 -16.14 -5.11 4.79
CA ASP A 9 -17.58 -5.08 4.59
C ASP A 9 -18.04 -6.37 3.95
N ASN A 10 -17.19 -6.96 3.13
CA ASN A 10 -17.51 -8.18 2.40
C ASN A 10 -16.45 -9.23 2.74
N PRO A 11 -16.72 -10.10 3.72
CA PRO A 11 -15.74 -11.11 4.10
C PRO A 11 -15.33 -11.98 2.92
N ILE A 12 -14.10 -12.44 2.92
CA ILE A 12 -13.58 -13.28 1.84
C ILE A 12 -13.06 -14.58 2.40
N LEU A 13 -12.94 -15.55 1.51
CA LEU A 13 -12.45 -16.87 1.88
C LEU A 13 -10.96 -16.93 1.61
N ILE A 14 -10.18 -17.23 2.63
CA ILE A 14 -8.73 -17.37 2.50
C ILE A 14 -8.34 -18.68 3.15
N ASN A 15 -7.71 -19.54 2.38
CA ASN A 15 -7.26 -20.85 2.89
C ASN A 15 -8.38 -21.62 3.57
N GLY A 16 -9.56 -21.54 2.98
CA GLY A 16 -10.71 -22.31 3.48
C GLY A 16 -11.46 -21.67 4.63
N GLU A 17 -11.05 -20.50 5.06
CA GLU A 17 -11.70 -19.83 6.20
C GLU A 17 -12.25 -18.49 5.80
N THR A 18 -13.40 -18.15 6.36
CA THR A 18 -14.01 -16.84 6.12
C THR A 18 -13.26 -15.80 6.94
N VAL A 19 -12.73 -14.80 6.27
CA VAL A 19 -11.95 -13.75 6.93
C VAL A 19 -12.75 -12.47 6.90
N LYS A 20 -12.99 -11.91 8.08
CA LYS A 20 -13.76 -10.68 8.23
C LYS A 20 -12.89 -9.49 8.57
N GLU A 21 -11.68 -9.73 9.02
CA GLU A 21 -10.74 -8.68 9.41
C GLU A 21 -9.36 -9.02 8.91
N LEU A 22 -8.63 -8.00 8.53
CA LEU A 22 -7.25 -8.17 8.09
C LEU A 22 -6.37 -7.27 8.94
N THR A 23 -5.32 -7.84 9.53
CA THR A 23 -4.32 -7.01 10.19
C THR A 23 -3.32 -6.55 9.15
N TYR A 24 -2.73 -5.40 9.35
CA TYR A 24 -1.76 -4.87 8.41
C TYR A 24 -0.77 -3.96 9.11
N ASP A 25 0.40 -3.83 8.50
CA ASP A 25 1.41 -2.89 8.99
C ASP A 25 2.33 -2.55 7.82
N ALA A 26 2.15 -1.36 7.28
CA ALA A 26 2.92 -0.94 6.12
C ALA A 26 4.42 -0.85 6.41
N GLN A 27 4.79 -0.62 7.67
CA GLN A 27 6.19 -0.52 8.01
C GLN A 27 6.91 -1.86 7.94
N GLU A 28 6.16 -2.95 7.87
CA GLU A 28 6.75 -4.27 7.75
C GLU A 28 6.94 -4.71 6.30
N ILE A 29 6.55 -3.90 5.33
CA ILE A 29 6.75 -4.22 3.93
C ILE A 29 8.25 -4.25 3.64
N THR A 30 8.74 -5.41 3.18
CA THR A 30 10.14 -5.52 2.80
C THR A 30 10.33 -5.04 1.37
N GLY A 31 11.59 -4.81 0.98
CA GLY A 31 11.89 -4.44 -0.39
C GLY A 31 11.42 -5.49 -1.38
N ALA A 32 11.57 -6.77 -1.03
CA ALA A 32 11.12 -7.85 -1.90
C ALA A 32 9.61 -7.83 -2.07
N LEU A 33 8.89 -7.60 -0.97
CA LEU A 33 7.44 -7.55 -1.03
C LEU A 33 6.96 -6.32 -1.82
N PHE A 34 7.63 -5.20 -1.63
CA PHE A 34 7.35 -3.99 -2.38
C PHE A 34 7.54 -4.24 -3.88
N SER A 35 8.65 -4.85 -4.25
CA SER A 35 8.93 -5.17 -5.64
C SER A 35 7.88 -6.09 -6.24
N THR A 36 7.46 -7.09 -5.49
CA THR A 36 6.42 -8.00 -5.94
C THR A 36 5.10 -7.27 -6.16
N ALA A 37 4.75 -6.38 -5.24
CA ALA A 37 3.53 -5.60 -5.37
C ALA A 37 3.56 -4.76 -6.65
N CYS A 38 4.69 -4.11 -6.91
CA CYS A 38 4.84 -3.29 -8.10
C CYS A 38 4.72 -4.14 -9.38
N ALA A 39 5.32 -5.31 -9.37
CA ALA A 39 5.27 -6.20 -10.54
C ALA A 39 3.85 -6.69 -10.80
N LYS A 40 3.12 -7.02 -9.75
CA LYS A 40 1.75 -7.48 -9.90
C LYS A 40 0.84 -6.36 -10.39
N ALA A 41 1.06 -5.15 -9.88
CA ALA A 41 0.29 -3.99 -10.34
C ALA A 41 0.55 -3.74 -11.83
N ALA A 42 1.79 -3.81 -12.26
CA ALA A 42 2.14 -3.59 -13.65
C ALA A 42 1.53 -4.65 -14.56
N ALA A 43 1.54 -5.91 -14.13
CA ALA A 43 0.96 -6.99 -14.91
C ALA A 43 -0.54 -6.81 -15.05
N SER A 44 -1.19 -6.37 -13.99
CA SER A 44 -2.62 -6.12 -14.01
C SER A 44 -2.97 -4.99 -14.99
N GLU A 45 -2.17 -3.94 -15.00
CA GLU A 45 -2.40 -2.82 -15.92
C GLU A 45 -2.26 -3.22 -17.37
N LYS A 46 -1.27 -4.02 -17.68
CA LYS A 46 -1.09 -4.49 -19.02
C LYS A 46 -2.28 -5.27 -19.51
N SER A 47 -2.82 -6.08 -18.62
CA SER A 47 -3.96 -6.92 -18.93
C SER A 47 -5.20 -6.11 -19.26
N VAL A 48 -5.39 -4.98 -18.61
CA VAL A 48 -6.61 -4.19 -18.80
C VAL A 48 -6.38 -2.89 -19.56
N GLY A 49 -5.16 -2.62 -19.98
CA GLY A 49 -4.87 -1.42 -20.75
C GLY A 49 -5.05 -0.13 -20.00
N MET A 50 -4.72 -0.11 -18.73
CA MET A 50 -4.91 1.06 -17.91
C MET A 50 -3.94 2.17 -18.27
N LYS A 51 -4.37 3.39 -18.07
CA LYS A 51 -3.53 4.57 -18.32
C LYS A 51 -2.75 4.93 -17.07
N VAL A 52 -1.81 5.84 -17.24
CA VAL A 52 -0.89 6.20 -16.17
C VAL A 52 -1.59 6.64 -14.90
N LYS A 53 -2.62 7.44 -15.02
CA LYS A 53 -3.31 7.91 -13.83
C LYS A 53 -4.00 6.81 -13.06
N GLU A 54 -4.51 5.84 -13.79
CA GLU A 54 -5.15 4.70 -13.17
C GLU A 54 -4.13 3.79 -12.54
N THR A 55 -2.91 3.84 -13.05
CA THR A 55 -1.80 3.08 -12.54
C THR A 55 -1.57 3.34 -11.06
N ASP A 56 -1.68 4.60 -10.66
CA ASP A 56 -1.43 4.95 -9.26
C ASP A 56 -2.39 4.28 -8.31
N TYR A 57 -3.67 4.25 -8.64
CA TYR A 57 -4.66 3.60 -7.78
C TYR A 57 -4.41 2.10 -7.71
N ASN A 58 -4.07 1.52 -8.84
CA ASN A 58 -3.81 0.09 -8.88
C ASN A 58 -2.57 -0.26 -8.06
N LEU A 59 -1.52 0.54 -8.17
CA LEU A 59 -0.31 0.33 -7.38
C LEU A 59 -0.62 0.44 -5.90
N HIS A 60 -1.41 1.44 -5.51
CA HIS A 60 -1.75 1.61 -4.11
C HIS A 60 -2.55 0.41 -3.57
N PHE A 61 -3.42 -0.15 -4.40
CA PHE A 61 -4.17 -1.33 -4.02
C PHE A 61 -3.22 -2.49 -3.71
N TYR A 62 -2.25 -2.74 -4.59
CA TYR A 62 -1.29 -3.82 -4.36
C TYR A 62 -0.37 -3.54 -3.19
N LEU A 63 -0.03 -2.28 -2.95
CA LEU A 63 0.77 -1.93 -1.78
C LEU A 63 -0.02 -2.11 -0.49
N GLY A 64 -1.31 -1.83 -0.52
CA GLY A 64 -2.17 -2.11 0.63
C GLY A 64 -2.21 -3.58 0.93
N MET A 65 -2.30 -4.42 -0.12
CA MET A 65 -2.24 -5.86 0.06
C MET A 65 -0.90 -6.27 0.66
N ALA A 66 0.20 -5.64 0.21
CA ALA A 66 1.51 -5.94 0.74
C ALA A 66 1.59 -5.66 2.24
N ALA A 67 0.94 -4.59 2.69
CA ALA A 67 0.91 -4.27 4.12
C ALA A 67 0.23 -5.35 4.94
N VAL A 68 -0.79 -5.99 4.36
CA VAL A 68 -1.48 -7.11 5.01
C VAL A 68 -0.57 -8.34 5.02
N ILE A 69 0.02 -8.65 3.88
CA ILE A 69 0.84 -9.85 3.74
C ILE A 69 2.08 -9.76 4.62
N ALA A 70 2.60 -8.55 4.82
CA ALA A 70 3.79 -8.34 5.62
C ALA A 70 3.63 -8.89 7.04
N VAL A 71 2.42 -8.87 7.59
CA VAL A 71 2.15 -9.41 8.91
C VAL A 71 1.26 -10.65 8.88
N ASN A 72 0.94 -11.13 7.67
CA ASN A 72 0.15 -12.34 7.47
C ASN A 72 0.75 -13.13 6.32
N PRO A 73 1.92 -13.74 6.53
CA PRO A 73 2.66 -14.33 5.40
C PRO A 73 1.98 -15.52 4.73
N ARG A 74 0.92 -16.05 5.32
CA ARG A 74 0.18 -17.13 4.68
C ARG A 74 -0.83 -16.64 3.65
N ILE A 75 -1.11 -15.34 3.65
CA ILE A 75 -2.05 -14.75 2.70
C ILE A 75 -1.29 -14.41 1.43
N ALA A 76 -1.87 -14.73 0.29
CA ALA A 76 -1.27 -14.41 -1.00
C ALA A 76 -1.97 -13.20 -1.60
N PHE A 77 -1.31 -12.53 -2.55
CA PHE A 77 -1.94 -11.42 -3.26
C PHE A 77 -3.24 -11.87 -3.91
N GLU A 78 -3.25 -13.07 -4.47
CA GLU A 78 -4.45 -13.60 -5.15
C GLU A 78 -5.63 -13.73 -4.19
N ASP A 79 -5.37 -13.99 -2.93
CA ASP A 79 -6.44 -14.06 -1.94
C ASP A 79 -7.08 -12.69 -1.77
N LEU A 80 -6.26 -11.65 -1.69
CA LEU A 80 -6.74 -10.30 -1.43
C LEU A 80 -7.36 -9.66 -2.67
N GLU A 81 -7.05 -10.17 -3.85
CA GLU A 81 -7.67 -9.69 -5.07
C GLU A 81 -9.17 -10.00 -5.11
N ARG A 82 -9.64 -10.85 -4.23
CA ARG A 82 -11.06 -11.19 -4.19
C ARG A 82 -11.91 -10.20 -3.40
N VAL A 83 -11.28 -9.22 -2.73
CA VAL A 83 -12.06 -8.19 -2.05
C VAL A 83 -12.92 -7.45 -3.05
N LYS A 84 -13.99 -6.85 -2.59
CA LYS A 84 -14.86 -6.11 -3.47
C LYS A 84 -15.47 -4.91 -2.76
N GLY A 85 -16.03 -4.02 -3.54
CA GLY A 85 -16.73 -2.87 -3.01
C GLY A 85 -15.78 -1.91 -2.31
N PHE A 86 -16.23 -1.36 -1.21
CA PHE A 86 -15.44 -0.38 -0.49
C PHE A 86 -14.17 -0.97 0.13
N ASP A 87 -14.12 -2.29 0.28
CA ASP A 87 -12.91 -2.93 0.78
C ASP A 87 -11.72 -2.68 -0.13
N ILE A 88 -11.97 -2.58 -1.45
CA ILE A 88 -10.92 -2.25 -2.41
C ILE A 88 -10.33 -0.88 -2.09
N LEU A 89 -11.20 0.07 -1.80
CA LEU A 89 -10.75 1.43 -1.52
C LEU A 89 -9.99 1.50 -0.20
N ASP A 90 -10.43 0.72 0.78
CA ASP A 90 -9.75 0.68 2.06
C ASP A 90 -8.33 0.16 1.92
N LEU A 91 -8.15 -0.90 1.13
CA LEU A 91 -6.80 -1.41 0.87
C LEU A 91 -5.97 -0.40 0.10
N SER A 92 -6.59 0.25 -0.88
CA SER A 92 -5.89 1.28 -1.66
C SER A 92 -5.44 2.43 -0.77
N ASN A 93 -6.26 2.80 0.20
CA ASN A 93 -5.90 3.87 1.13
C ASN A 93 -4.69 3.51 1.97
N ILE A 94 -4.58 2.26 2.38
CA ILE A 94 -3.40 1.81 3.12
C ILE A 94 -2.15 1.99 2.26
N GLY A 95 -2.23 1.62 0.99
CA GLY A 95 -1.11 1.79 0.08
C GLY A 95 -0.79 3.25 -0.18
N THR A 96 -1.83 4.07 -0.27
CA THR A 96 -1.65 5.50 -0.46
C THR A 96 -0.88 6.10 0.72
N PHE A 97 -1.27 5.76 1.93
CA PHE A 97 -0.57 6.26 3.10
C PHE A 97 0.88 5.80 3.14
N PHE A 98 1.14 4.58 2.71
CA PHE A 98 2.50 4.09 2.64
C PHE A 98 3.36 4.97 1.72
N ILE A 99 2.80 5.33 0.57
CA ILE A 99 3.55 6.12 -0.42
C ILE A 99 3.72 7.58 0.03
N ILE A 100 2.65 8.20 0.48
CA ILE A 100 2.72 9.65 0.74
C ILE A 100 3.21 10.00 2.13
N ARG A 101 3.25 9.05 3.03
CA ARG A 101 3.61 9.36 4.39
C ARG A 101 4.97 10.06 4.49
N LYS A 102 5.94 9.53 3.79
CA LYS A 102 7.27 10.10 3.83
C LYS A 102 7.31 11.45 3.16
N SER A 103 6.59 11.63 2.07
CA SER A 103 6.55 12.90 1.39
C SER A 103 5.82 13.93 2.19
N ALA A 104 4.82 13.54 2.94
CA ALA A 104 4.01 14.47 3.70
C ALA A 104 4.63 14.86 5.02
N GLU A 105 5.52 14.04 5.54
CA GLU A 105 6.16 14.33 6.82
C GLU A 105 7.18 15.40 6.66
N PRO A 106 7.23 16.36 7.57
CA PRO A 106 8.30 17.33 7.50
C PRO A 106 9.60 16.61 7.76
N SER A 107 10.59 17.02 7.02
CA SER A 107 11.82 16.39 7.17
C SER A 107 12.46 16.86 8.39
N GLU A 108 12.39 16.19 9.35
CA GLU A 108 13.02 16.58 10.50
C GLU A 108 14.39 16.34 10.37
N GLU A 109 14.43 15.81 9.59
CA GLU A 109 15.61 15.55 9.30
C GLU A 109 16.19 16.32 8.38
N ASN A 110 15.25 16.78 8.63
CA ASN A 110 15.56 17.48 7.96
C ASN A 110 15.77 18.26 7.92
N ASN A 111 15.53 18.29 7.85
CA ASN A 111 15.58 19.07 7.55
C ASN A 111 15.91 19.57 7.35
N SER A 112 16.01 19.40 7.18
CA SER A 112 16.20 20.00 6.59
C SER A 112 16.43 20.19 6.09
N GLU A 113 16.61 20.10 5.80
CA GLU A 113 16.70 20.65 4.93
C GLU A 113 16.55 20.82 4.33
N GLU A 114 16.61 20.71 4.29
CA GLU A 114 16.52 21.32 3.44
C GLU A 114 16.32 21.69 3.01
N GLN A 115 16.36 21.77 3.15
CA GLN A 115 16.36 22.54 2.50
C GLN A 115 16.23 22.85 2.02
N PRO A 116 16.23 22.98 2.12
CA PRO A 116 16.27 23.67 1.44
C PRO A 116 16.12 23.95 1.09
N GLU A 117 16.07 23.85 0.93
CA GLU A 117 16.15 24.51 0.41
C GLU A 117 16.03 24.92 0.08
N THR A 118 15.89 24.91 0.24
CA THR A 118 16.03 25.62 -0.08
C THR A 118 16.06 26.22 -0.15
N ILE A 119 16.05 26.42 -0.16
CA ILE A 119 16.43 27.20 -0.27
C ILE A 119 16.57 27.82 -0.20
N PRO A 120 16.52 27.93 -0.17
CA PRO A 120 16.97 28.63 -0.21
C PRO A 120 17.14 28.99 -0.02
N ALA A 121 16.97 29.02 0.10
CA ALA A 121 17.45 29.43 0.13
C ALA A 121 17.65 29.59 0.50
N THR A 122 17.57 29.51 0.64
CA THR A 122 18.03 29.76 0.82
C THR A 122 18.11 29.71 1.09
N SER A 123 17.83 29.57 1.18
CA SER A 123 18.11 29.66 1.23
C SER A 123 18.12 29.52 1.38
N MET A 124 18.05 29.50 1.39
CA MET A 124 18.22 29.47 1.33
C MET A 124 18.31 29.46 1.30
#